data_1fea0c7262220d8d4ff3fa9f7cc768ba
#
_entry.id   1fea0c7262220d8d4ff3fa9f7cc768ba
#
_cell.length_a   1.000
_cell.length_b   1.000
_cell.length_c   1.000
_cell.angle_alpha   90.00
_cell.angle_beta   90.00
_cell.angle_gamma   90.00
#
_symmetry.space_group_name_H-M   'P 1'
#
loop_
_entity.id
_entity.type
_entity.pdbx_description
1 polymer ?
#
loop_
_entity_poly.entity_id
_entity_poly.type
_entity_poly.pdbx_seq_one_letter_code
_entity_poly.pdbx_strand_id
1 'polypeptide(L)'
;MLSNQEISHIYRQAYIPEHLPDYVAAISNARPHLIENHLCYISNHHLLFIGYDLSGDSLDTARVYAAACDQFQPSTVAIIAPELWETVESSEEQPADNFYRLDLPLGDSSPGVAYMVRRAEKDLVVNRGEFGREHKKLIKGFISGHGLSPQHKYIFKHIHPYLKRSKTARLLEARKNGRLAAFTIVDLGSADSAFYLFNFRSTKVDVPGASDLLFREMVNLAQAEGKNNINLGLGINSGIRRFKEKWGGAPFLPYVSAMVHRGPVDIGRLAKKL
;
A
#
# COMPACT_ATOMS: atom_id res chain seq x y z
N MET A 1 -9.03 0.96 -21.14
CA MET A 1 -9.58 1.56 -19.89
C MET A 1 -10.47 0.49 -19.28
N LEU A 2 -10.38 0.25 -17.98
CA LEU A 2 -11.19 -0.77 -17.32
C LEU A 2 -12.69 -0.48 -17.48
N SER A 3 -13.47 -1.51 -17.81
CA SER A 3 -14.93 -1.48 -17.78
C SER A 3 -15.45 -1.53 -16.33
N ASN A 4 -16.72 -1.20 -16.13
CA ASN A 4 -17.36 -1.29 -14.81
C ASN A 4 -17.37 -2.74 -14.28
N GLN A 5 -17.47 -3.74 -15.16
CA GLN A 5 -17.42 -5.14 -14.78
C GLN A 5 -16.03 -5.55 -14.30
N GLU A 6 -14.96 -5.14 -15.00
CA GLU A 6 -13.59 -5.37 -14.59
C GLU A 6 -13.26 -4.67 -13.26
N ILE A 7 -13.69 -3.42 -13.09
CA ILE A 7 -13.52 -2.69 -11.82
C ILE A 7 -14.21 -3.45 -10.67
N SER A 8 -15.44 -3.90 -10.88
CA SER A 8 -16.19 -4.66 -9.87
C SER A 8 -15.51 -6.00 -9.56
N HIS A 9 -14.99 -6.69 -10.58
CA HIS A 9 -14.23 -7.93 -10.41
C HIS A 9 -12.97 -7.70 -9.60
N ILE A 10 -12.16 -6.68 -9.96
CA ILE A 10 -10.93 -6.33 -9.27
C ILE A 10 -11.18 -6.05 -7.78
N TYR A 11 -12.14 -5.17 -7.45
CA TYR A 11 -12.44 -4.84 -6.06
C TYR A 11 -12.99 -6.03 -5.28
N ARG A 12 -13.69 -6.96 -5.92
CA ARG A 12 -14.16 -8.19 -5.26
C ARG A 12 -13.01 -9.09 -4.86
N GLN A 13 -11.96 -9.19 -5.68
CA GLN A 13 -10.85 -10.13 -5.52
C GLN A 13 -9.58 -9.50 -4.96
N ALA A 14 -9.52 -8.17 -4.78
CA ALA A 14 -8.33 -7.47 -4.32
C ALA A 14 -7.90 -7.95 -2.93
N TYR A 15 -6.62 -8.31 -2.77
CA TYR A 15 -6.03 -8.76 -1.51
C TYR A 15 -4.66 -8.12 -1.20
N ILE A 16 -4.11 -7.33 -2.14
CA ILE A 16 -2.94 -6.47 -1.92
C ILE A 16 -3.26 -5.02 -2.31
N PRO A 17 -2.56 -4.01 -1.76
CA PRO A 17 -2.82 -2.60 -2.09
C PRO A 17 -2.68 -2.28 -3.58
N GLU A 18 -1.77 -2.96 -4.28
CA GLU A 18 -1.51 -2.78 -5.71
C GLU A 18 -2.66 -3.27 -6.60
N HIS A 19 -3.61 -4.01 -6.03
CA HIS A 19 -4.87 -4.36 -6.69
C HIS A 19 -5.92 -3.23 -6.62
N LEU A 20 -5.65 -2.11 -5.98
CA LEU A 20 -6.56 -0.97 -5.93
C LEU A 20 -6.26 0.02 -7.07
N PRO A 21 -7.06 0.05 -8.16
CA PRO A 21 -6.77 0.90 -9.31
C PRO A 21 -6.70 2.38 -8.96
N ASP A 22 -7.57 2.85 -8.07
CA ASP A 22 -7.58 4.24 -7.63
C ASP A 22 -6.32 4.64 -6.85
N TYR A 23 -5.79 3.70 -6.05
CA TYR A 23 -4.55 3.90 -5.30
C TYR A 23 -3.35 4.03 -6.23
N VAL A 24 -3.11 3.00 -7.06
CA VAL A 24 -1.94 2.97 -7.94
C VAL A 24 -2.00 4.08 -8.99
N ALA A 25 -3.16 4.30 -9.63
CA ALA A 25 -3.29 5.34 -10.64
C ALA A 25 -3.16 6.76 -10.06
N ALA A 26 -3.60 7.00 -8.82
CA ALA A 26 -3.41 8.31 -8.17
C ALA A 26 -1.94 8.61 -7.86
N ILE A 27 -1.16 7.58 -7.54
CA ILE A 27 0.27 7.72 -7.22
C ILE A 27 1.10 7.79 -8.52
N SER A 28 0.90 6.85 -9.45
CA SER A 28 1.76 6.70 -10.64
C SER A 28 1.32 7.54 -11.83
N ASN A 29 0.11 8.07 -11.82
CA ASN A 29 -0.57 8.67 -12.98
C ASN A 29 -0.66 7.68 -14.18
N ALA A 30 -0.58 6.39 -13.91
CA ALA A 30 -0.68 5.33 -14.91
C ALA A 30 -2.14 4.87 -15.09
N ARG A 31 -2.45 4.37 -16.27
CA ARG A 31 -3.76 3.83 -16.61
C ARG A 31 -3.82 2.34 -16.28
N PRO A 32 -4.81 1.89 -15.48
CA PRO A 32 -4.98 0.49 -15.16
C PRO A 32 -5.55 -0.29 -16.35
N HIS A 33 -5.09 -1.51 -16.51
CA HIS A 33 -5.57 -2.53 -17.42
C HIS A 33 -5.64 -3.87 -16.71
N LEU A 34 -6.55 -4.72 -17.14
CA LEU A 34 -6.66 -6.10 -16.70
C LEU A 34 -6.30 -7.01 -17.88
N ILE A 35 -5.34 -7.89 -17.70
CA ILE A 35 -4.98 -8.93 -18.66
C ILE A 35 -5.21 -10.26 -17.95
N GLU A 36 -6.23 -10.99 -18.43
CA GLU A 36 -6.76 -12.13 -17.70
C GLU A 36 -7.10 -11.70 -16.26
N ASN A 37 -6.44 -12.25 -15.24
CA ASN A 37 -6.63 -11.88 -13.83
C ASN A 37 -5.44 -11.08 -13.23
N HIS A 38 -4.57 -10.51 -14.07
CA HIS A 38 -3.44 -9.70 -13.60
C HIS A 38 -3.64 -8.21 -13.91
N LEU A 39 -3.38 -7.37 -12.92
CA LEU A 39 -3.40 -5.92 -13.11
C LEU A 39 -2.10 -5.42 -13.71
N CYS A 40 -2.25 -4.51 -14.64
CA CYS A 40 -1.14 -3.78 -15.25
C CYS A 40 -1.45 -2.28 -15.22
N TYR A 41 -0.42 -1.47 -15.07
CA TYR A 41 -0.54 -0.02 -15.11
C TYR A 41 0.44 0.55 -16.11
N ILE A 42 -0.06 1.27 -17.11
CA ILE A 42 0.77 1.85 -18.18
C ILE A 42 0.79 3.37 -18.13
N SER A 43 1.97 3.95 -18.17
CA SER A 43 2.19 5.39 -18.33
C SER A 43 3.30 5.62 -19.36
N ASN A 44 2.96 6.22 -20.47
CA ASN A 44 3.85 6.34 -21.65
C ASN A 44 4.40 4.96 -22.06
N HIS A 45 5.72 4.76 -21.94
CA HIS A 45 6.41 3.50 -22.24
C HIS A 45 6.84 2.72 -20.99
N HIS A 46 6.26 3.07 -19.82
CA HIS A 46 6.54 2.39 -18.56
C HIS A 46 5.35 1.54 -18.15
N LEU A 47 5.59 0.27 -17.90
CA LEU A 47 4.60 -0.70 -17.41
C LEU A 47 4.92 -1.04 -15.96
N LEU A 48 3.91 -1.02 -15.09
CA LEU A 48 3.94 -1.71 -13.80
C LEU A 48 3.08 -2.98 -13.95
N PHE A 49 3.69 -4.13 -13.80
CA PHE A 49 3.04 -5.44 -13.86
C PHE A 49 2.87 -5.99 -12.43
N ILE A 50 1.64 -6.36 -12.08
CA ILE A 50 1.32 -6.96 -10.79
C ILE A 50 1.21 -8.47 -10.99
N GLY A 51 2.24 -9.20 -10.57
CA GLY A 51 2.36 -10.66 -10.71
C GLY A 51 1.57 -11.46 -9.68
N TYR A 52 0.58 -10.84 -9.03
CA TYR A 52 -0.37 -11.48 -8.14
C TYR A 52 -1.70 -11.62 -8.86
N ASP A 53 -2.10 -12.87 -9.12
CA ASP A 53 -3.36 -13.20 -9.77
C ASP A 53 -4.55 -12.91 -8.85
N LEU A 54 -5.59 -12.25 -9.38
CA LEU A 54 -6.79 -11.92 -8.62
C LEU A 54 -7.61 -13.13 -8.20
N SER A 55 -7.51 -14.28 -8.91
CA SER A 55 -8.21 -15.50 -8.52
C SER A 55 -7.50 -16.28 -7.40
N GLY A 56 -6.22 -15.97 -7.14
CA GLY A 56 -5.40 -16.71 -6.20
C GLY A 56 -4.90 -18.07 -6.74
N ASP A 57 -5.31 -18.44 -7.95
CA ASP A 57 -4.82 -19.61 -8.66
C ASP A 57 -3.50 -19.25 -9.34
N SER A 58 -2.51 -20.15 -9.28
CA SER A 58 -1.23 -19.93 -9.97
C SER A 58 -1.39 -20.10 -11.49
N LEU A 59 -2.01 -19.13 -12.15
CA LEU A 59 -1.93 -19.04 -13.60
C LEU A 59 -0.48 -18.76 -13.99
N ASP A 60 -0.10 -19.15 -15.20
CA ASP A 60 1.23 -18.90 -15.76
C ASP A 60 1.50 -17.40 -15.86
N THR A 61 1.96 -16.81 -14.75
CA THR A 61 2.26 -15.38 -14.60
C THR A 61 3.29 -14.92 -15.64
N ALA A 62 4.24 -15.80 -16.01
CA ALA A 62 5.24 -15.51 -17.02
C ALA A 62 4.61 -15.30 -18.41
N ARG A 63 3.63 -16.12 -18.76
CA ARG A 63 2.88 -15.99 -20.02
C ARG A 63 2.05 -14.69 -20.05
N VAL A 64 1.35 -14.37 -18.96
CA VAL A 64 0.55 -13.13 -18.87
C VAL A 64 1.46 -11.91 -18.93
N TYR A 65 2.63 -11.95 -18.28
CA TYR A 65 3.64 -10.92 -18.38
C TYR A 65 4.13 -10.72 -19.83
N ALA A 66 4.41 -11.80 -20.54
CA ALA A 66 4.81 -11.74 -21.96
C ALA A 66 3.69 -11.09 -22.80
N ALA A 67 2.44 -11.51 -22.63
CA ALA A 67 1.28 -10.92 -23.31
C ALA A 67 1.13 -9.41 -22.99
N ALA A 68 1.33 -8.99 -21.76
CA ALA A 68 1.33 -7.58 -21.36
C ALA A 68 2.43 -6.79 -22.08
N CYS A 69 3.63 -7.37 -22.15
CA CYS A 69 4.76 -6.76 -22.86
C CYS A 69 4.51 -6.65 -24.36
N ASP A 70 3.91 -7.65 -24.98
CA ASP A 70 3.58 -7.64 -26.41
C ASP A 70 2.47 -6.64 -26.73
N GLN A 71 1.48 -6.53 -25.86
CA GLN A 71 0.39 -5.58 -26.04
C GLN A 71 0.82 -4.12 -25.90
N PHE A 72 1.66 -3.80 -24.90
CA PHE A 72 2.01 -2.41 -24.56
C PHE A 72 3.37 -1.96 -25.07
N GLN A 73 4.22 -2.87 -25.51
CA GLN A 73 5.58 -2.60 -26.00
C GLN A 73 6.37 -1.63 -25.11
N PRO A 74 6.44 -1.88 -23.77
CA PRO A 74 7.08 -0.96 -22.85
C PRO A 74 8.60 -0.98 -23.01
N SER A 75 9.24 0.18 -22.83
CA SER A 75 10.71 0.29 -22.74
C SER A 75 11.24 -0.07 -21.35
N THR A 76 10.38 0.01 -20.34
CA THR A 76 10.73 -0.31 -18.96
C THR A 76 9.53 -0.97 -18.27
N VAL A 77 9.79 -2.05 -17.56
CA VAL A 77 8.77 -2.74 -16.74
C VAL A 77 9.23 -2.80 -15.30
N ALA A 78 8.40 -2.27 -14.41
CA ALA A 78 8.47 -2.56 -12.98
C ALA A 78 7.59 -3.79 -12.71
N ILE A 79 8.10 -4.76 -11.99
CA ILE A 79 7.40 -5.98 -11.61
C ILE A 79 7.25 -6.00 -10.09
N ILE A 80 6.06 -6.36 -9.61
CA ILE A 80 5.77 -6.69 -8.22
C ILE A 80 5.13 -8.08 -8.21
N ALA A 81 5.77 -9.06 -7.54
CA ALA A 81 5.34 -10.46 -7.59
C ALA A 81 5.70 -11.20 -6.29
N PRO A 82 5.11 -12.39 -6.02
CA PRO A 82 5.56 -13.24 -4.92
C PRO A 82 6.96 -13.81 -5.15
N GLU A 83 7.31 -14.06 -6.41
CA GLU A 83 8.64 -14.51 -6.86
C GLU A 83 8.88 -14.04 -8.29
N LEU A 84 10.13 -13.97 -8.69
CA LEU A 84 10.50 -13.71 -10.09
C LEU A 84 10.69 -15.04 -10.81
N TRP A 85 10.23 -15.13 -12.05
CA TRP A 85 10.40 -16.28 -12.92
C TRP A 85 11.70 -16.18 -13.74
N GLU A 86 12.23 -17.32 -14.17
CA GLU A 86 13.56 -17.47 -14.79
C GLU A 86 13.82 -16.55 -16.01
N THR A 87 12.79 -16.15 -16.74
CA THR A 87 12.95 -15.30 -17.93
C THR A 87 13.05 -13.80 -17.60
N VAL A 88 12.99 -13.41 -16.31
CA VAL A 88 13.14 -12.02 -15.88
C VAL A 88 14.62 -11.71 -15.64
N GLU A 89 15.25 -11.09 -16.64
CA GLU A 89 16.57 -10.48 -16.45
C GLU A 89 16.38 -9.10 -15.80
N SER A 90 16.52 -9.04 -14.48
CA SER A 90 16.35 -7.80 -13.73
C SER A 90 17.63 -6.94 -13.78
N SER A 91 17.45 -5.65 -14.03
CA SER A 91 18.52 -4.66 -13.91
C SER A 91 18.70 -4.16 -12.47
N GLU A 92 17.64 -4.21 -11.68
CA GLU A 92 17.63 -3.78 -10.28
C GLU A 92 16.59 -4.61 -9.50
N GLU A 93 17.06 -5.36 -8.50
CA GLU A 93 16.20 -6.08 -7.56
C GLU A 93 16.18 -5.37 -6.22
N GLN A 94 15.00 -5.32 -5.61
CA GLN A 94 14.86 -4.86 -4.25
C GLN A 94 14.95 -6.04 -3.27
N PRO A 95 15.38 -5.81 -2.02
CA PRO A 95 15.34 -6.86 -1.01
C PRO A 95 13.93 -7.45 -0.88
N ALA A 96 13.87 -8.77 -0.77
CA ALA A 96 12.62 -9.48 -0.55
C ALA A 96 11.98 -9.07 0.80
N ASP A 97 10.65 -8.99 0.82
CA ASP A 97 9.85 -8.68 2.01
C ASP A 97 8.62 -9.59 2.03
N ASN A 98 7.70 -9.34 2.94
CA ASN A 98 6.41 -9.99 2.99
C ASN A 98 5.30 -8.96 3.22
N PHE A 99 4.14 -9.18 2.61
CA PHE A 99 2.91 -8.59 3.10
C PHE A 99 2.52 -9.24 4.42
N TYR A 100 2.03 -8.42 5.34
CA TYR A 100 1.50 -8.86 6.63
C TYR A 100 -0.02 -8.81 6.60
N ARG A 101 -0.66 -9.79 7.24
CA ARG A 101 -2.12 -9.87 7.35
C ARG A 101 -2.54 -10.01 8.81
N LEU A 102 -3.64 -9.37 9.15
CA LEU A 102 -4.36 -9.55 10.39
C LEU A 102 -5.73 -10.15 10.07
N ASP A 103 -6.01 -11.35 10.56
CA ASP A 103 -7.31 -11.97 10.38
C ASP A 103 -8.35 -11.38 11.33
N LEU A 104 -9.60 -11.31 10.89
CA LEU A 104 -10.73 -10.78 11.63
C LEU A 104 -11.80 -11.88 11.84
N PRO A 105 -12.58 -11.86 12.94
CA PRO A 105 -12.53 -10.84 14.00
C PRO A 105 -11.25 -10.91 14.83
N LEU A 106 -10.74 -9.74 15.23
CA LEU A 106 -9.60 -9.70 16.14
C LEU A 106 -10.01 -10.25 17.50
N GLY A 107 -9.25 -11.22 18.00
CA GLY A 107 -9.37 -11.72 19.36
C GLY A 107 -8.92 -10.70 20.42
N ASP A 108 -8.80 -11.14 21.67
CA ASP A 108 -8.37 -10.28 22.76
C ASP A 108 -6.98 -9.69 22.49
N SER A 109 -6.88 -8.37 22.61
CA SER A 109 -5.62 -7.67 22.50
C SER A 109 -4.68 -8.03 23.64
N SER A 110 -3.38 -8.15 23.37
CA SER A 110 -2.39 -8.34 24.44
C SER A 110 -2.49 -7.24 25.50
N PRO A 111 -2.14 -7.52 26.77
CA PRO A 111 -2.20 -6.53 27.85
C PRO A 111 -1.44 -5.24 27.53
N GLY A 112 -0.31 -5.35 26.83
CA GLY A 112 0.50 -4.20 26.40
C GLY A 112 -0.21 -3.32 25.37
N VAL A 113 -0.86 -3.91 24.38
CA VAL A 113 -1.66 -3.19 23.38
C VAL A 113 -2.85 -2.51 24.06
N ALA A 114 -3.60 -3.25 24.87
CA ALA A 114 -4.74 -2.72 25.60
C ALA A 114 -4.35 -1.56 26.54
N TYR A 115 -3.19 -1.64 27.19
CA TYR A 115 -2.65 -0.54 28.00
C TYR A 115 -2.36 0.71 27.16
N MET A 116 -1.68 0.57 26.01
CA MET A 116 -1.34 1.69 25.15
C MET A 116 -2.58 2.37 24.56
N VAL A 117 -3.57 1.60 24.17
CA VAL A 117 -4.86 2.12 23.70
C VAL A 117 -5.56 2.93 24.81
N ARG A 118 -5.78 2.33 25.99
CA ARG A 118 -6.41 3.03 27.14
C ARG A 118 -5.64 4.29 27.56
N ARG A 119 -4.32 4.28 27.45
CA ARG A 119 -3.49 5.45 27.73
C ARG A 119 -3.78 6.57 26.73
N ALA A 120 -3.84 6.26 25.45
CA ALA A 120 -4.10 7.23 24.39
C ALA A 120 -5.53 7.80 24.45
N GLU A 121 -6.52 6.99 24.81
CA GLU A 121 -7.94 7.40 24.97
C GLU A 121 -8.15 8.51 25.99
N LYS A 122 -7.27 8.63 26.99
CA LYS A 122 -7.35 9.71 27.97
C LYS A 122 -7.09 11.09 27.38
N ASP A 123 -6.32 11.13 26.31
CA ASP A 123 -5.81 12.36 25.72
C ASP A 123 -6.33 12.63 24.30
N LEU A 124 -6.83 11.62 23.62
CA LEU A 124 -7.15 11.68 22.20
C LEU A 124 -8.62 11.36 21.92
N VAL A 125 -9.18 12.11 20.99
CA VAL A 125 -10.46 11.80 20.35
C VAL A 125 -10.19 11.37 18.92
N VAL A 126 -10.75 10.23 18.52
CA VAL A 126 -10.64 9.72 17.14
C VAL A 126 -11.91 10.04 16.37
N ASN A 127 -11.76 10.57 15.17
CA ASN A 127 -12.84 10.90 14.27
C ASN A 127 -12.48 10.49 12.83
N ARG A 128 -13.50 10.32 11.97
CA ARG A 128 -13.32 10.37 10.54
C ARG A 128 -12.99 11.80 10.14
N GLY A 129 -11.91 11.99 9.40
CA GLY A 129 -11.43 13.30 9.00
C GLY A 129 -11.44 13.51 7.50
N GLU A 130 -11.27 14.77 7.11
CA GLU A 130 -11.02 15.17 5.74
C GLU A 130 -9.59 15.70 5.60
N PHE A 131 -8.95 15.33 4.49
CA PHE A 131 -7.56 15.68 4.27
C PHE A 131 -7.36 17.19 4.07
N GLY A 132 -6.67 17.82 5.02
CA GLY A 132 -6.46 19.27 5.04
C GLY A 132 -5.00 19.71 5.26
N ARG A 133 -4.85 20.98 5.63
CA ARG A 133 -3.52 21.62 5.80
C ARG A 133 -2.69 20.99 6.91
N GLU A 134 -3.31 20.53 8.01
CA GLU A 134 -2.60 19.89 9.12
C GLU A 134 -1.99 18.55 8.70
N HIS A 135 -2.72 17.74 7.93
CA HIS A 135 -2.24 16.47 7.38
C HIS A 135 -1.04 16.68 6.46
N LYS A 136 -1.12 17.65 5.53
CA LYS A 136 0.01 18.02 4.65
C LYS A 136 1.24 18.43 5.46
N LYS A 137 1.04 19.23 6.53
CA LYS A 137 2.13 19.68 7.40
C LYS A 137 2.78 18.52 8.13
N LEU A 138 1.97 17.57 8.61
CA LEU A 138 2.45 16.37 9.30
C LEU A 138 3.24 15.48 8.35
N ILE A 139 2.73 15.18 7.15
CA ILE A 139 3.45 14.44 6.11
C ILE A 139 4.78 15.13 5.75
N LYS A 140 4.76 16.44 5.53
CA LYS A 140 5.98 17.21 5.22
C LYS A 140 7.01 17.10 6.34
N GLY A 141 6.57 17.21 7.60
CA GLY A 141 7.43 17.03 8.77
C GLY A 141 8.02 15.62 8.84
N PHE A 142 7.22 14.60 8.56
CA PHE A 142 7.67 13.22 8.49
C PHE A 142 8.74 13.01 7.39
N ILE A 143 8.48 13.50 6.17
CA ILE A 143 9.41 13.42 5.05
C ILE A 143 10.76 14.10 5.38
N SER A 144 10.72 15.24 6.09
CA SER A 144 11.93 15.99 6.44
C SER A 144 12.72 15.35 7.59
N GLY A 145 12.05 14.65 8.48
CA GLY A 145 12.67 14.02 9.67
C GLY A 145 13.18 12.60 9.46
N HIS A 146 12.94 12.00 8.28
CA HIS A 146 13.32 10.62 7.99
C HIS A 146 14.11 10.54 6.68
N GLY A 147 15.16 9.72 6.63
CA GLY A 147 15.96 9.44 5.45
C GLY A 147 15.25 8.60 4.40
N LEU A 148 14.11 9.11 3.89
CA LEU A 148 13.27 8.38 2.95
C LEU A 148 13.83 8.38 1.53
N SER A 149 13.63 7.29 0.80
CA SER A 149 13.94 7.20 -0.62
C SER A 149 13.11 8.20 -1.44
N PRO A 150 13.56 8.60 -2.64
CA PRO A 150 12.77 9.44 -3.54
C PRO A 150 11.39 8.86 -3.84
N GLN A 151 11.28 7.53 -3.96
CA GLN A 151 10.05 6.81 -4.23
C GLN A 151 9.04 6.98 -3.08
N HIS A 152 9.46 6.77 -1.83
CA HIS A 152 8.59 6.98 -0.66
C HIS A 152 8.13 8.43 -0.54
N LYS A 153 9.04 9.40 -0.77
CA LYS A 153 8.68 10.82 -0.78
C LYS A 153 7.63 11.14 -1.85
N TYR A 154 7.75 10.50 -3.01
CA TYR A 154 6.80 10.65 -4.10
C TYR A 154 5.42 10.11 -3.71
N ILE A 155 5.34 8.87 -3.20
CA ILE A 155 4.10 8.25 -2.73
C ILE A 155 3.39 9.14 -1.71
N PHE A 156 4.10 9.63 -0.69
CA PHE A 156 3.51 10.46 0.36
C PHE A 156 2.96 11.80 -0.13
N LYS A 157 3.55 12.38 -1.17
CA LYS A 157 3.02 13.59 -1.82
C LYS A 157 1.71 13.34 -2.57
N HIS A 158 1.44 12.10 -2.99
CA HIS A 158 0.26 11.71 -3.76
C HIS A 158 -0.90 11.15 -2.91
N ILE A 159 -0.78 11.14 -1.59
CA ILE A 159 -1.86 10.73 -0.67
C ILE A 159 -3.13 11.56 -0.89
N HIS A 160 -3.02 12.88 -1.05
CA HIS A 160 -4.20 13.73 -1.26
C HIS A 160 -4.90 13.49 -2.62
N PRO A 161 -4.22 13.39 -3.77
CA PRO A 161 -4.80 12.91 -5.01
C PRO A 161 -5.54 11.59 -4.87
N TYR A 162 -4.94 10.61 -4.18
CA TYR A 162 -5.57 9.33 -3.92
C TYR A 162 -6.89 9.48 -3.13
N LEU A 163 -6.88 10.17 -2.00
CA LEU A 163 -8.07 10.38 -1.17
C LEU A 163 -9.19 11.13 -1.91
N LYS A 164 -8.85 11.98 -2.87
CA LYS A 164 -9.84 12.64 -3.74
C LYS A 164 -10.46 11.70 -4.77
N ARG A 165 -9.72 10.70 -5.22
CA ARG A 165 -10.14 9.77 -6.26
C ARG A 165 -10.90 8.58 -5.69
N SER A 166 -10.40 8.00 -4.60
CA SER A 166 -10.99 6.82 -3.98
C SER A 166 -12.32 7.14 -3.29
N LYS A 167 -13.32 6.29 -3.52
CA LYS A 167 -14.60 6.31 -2.81
C LYS A 167 -14.59 5.44 -1.56
N THR A 168 -13.59 4.58 -1.42
CA THR A 168 -13.49 3.54 -0.39
C THR A 168 -12.42 3.83 0.66
N ALA A 169 -11.48 4.72 0.37
CA ALA A 169 -10.49 5.17 1.34
C ALA A 169 -11.15 5.98 2.47
N ARG A 170 -10.71 5.71 3.69
CA ARG A 170 -11.14 6.42 4.91
C ARG A 170 -9.91 6.97 5.61
N LEU A 171 -10.02 8.21 6.04
CA LEU A 171 -9.03 8.87 6.89
C LEU A 171 -9.58 8.92 8.31
N LEU A 172 -8.85 8.31 9.25
CA LEU A 172 -9.09 8.41 10.68
C LEU A 172 -8.03 9.33 11.29
N GLU A 173 -8.46 10.28 12.11
CA GLU A 173 -7.57 11.23 12.78
C GLU A 173 -7.74 11.19 14.29
N ALA A 174 -6.62 11.24 15.01
CA ALA A 174 -6.57 11.35 16.46
C ALA A 174 -6.16 12.77 16.84
N ARG A 175 -6.99 13.45 17.64
CA ARG A 175 -6.78 14.85 18.03
C ARG A 175 -6.68 15.00 19.55
N LYS A 176 -5.73 15.83 20.00
CA LYS A 176 -5.60 16.29 21.38
C LYS A 176 -5.98 17.77 21.45
N ASN A 177 -7.06 18.10 22.16
CA ASN A 177 -7.55 19.48 22.29
C ASN A 177 -7.68 20.18 20.91
N GLY A 178 -8.29 19.51 19.94
CA GLY A 178 -8.49 20.01 18.57
C GLY A 178 -7.26 19.93 17.66
N ARG A 179 -6.05 19.68 18.16
CA ARG A 179 -4.81 19.61 17.39
C ARG A 179 -4.55 18.19 16.89
N LEU A 180 -4.16 18.04 15.63
CA LEU A 180 -3.86 16.75 15.03
C LEU A 180 -2.61 16.11 15.65
N ALA A 181 -2.78 14.96 16.33
CA ALA A 181 -1.72 14.16 16.92
C ALA A 181 -1.24 13.04 16.00
N ALA A 182 -2.17 12.38 15.31
CA ALA A 182 -1.87 11.32 14.35
C ALA A 182 -3.03 11.16 13.37
N PHE A 183 -2.77 10.52 12.23
CA PHE A 183 -3.82 10.05 11.34
C PHE A 183 -3.40 8.77 10.61
N THR A 184 -4.39 7.99 10.20
CA THR A 184 -4.21 6.79 9.39
C THR A 184 -5.16 6.80 8.20
N ILE A 185 -4.77 6.10 7.14
CA ILE A 185 -5.61 5.89 5.96
C ILE A 185 -5.77 4.40 5.76
N VAL A 186 -7.01 3.97 5.68
CA VAL A 186 -7.43 2.61 5.36
C VAL A 186 -8.28 2.64 4.09
N ASP A 187 -8.12 1.66 3.21
CA ASP A 187 -9.06 1.46 2.10
C ASP A 187 -9.92 0.22 2.36
N LEU A 188 -11.21 0.33 2.09
CA LEU A 188 -12.23 -0.68 2.35
C LEU A 188 -12.86 -1.20 1.05
N GLY A 189 -12.21 -0.96 -0.09
CA GLY A 189 -12.78 -1.25 -1.42
C GLY A 189 -12.89 -2.72 -1.76
N SER A 190 -11.99 -3.58 -1.26
CA SER A 190 -12.11 -5.02 -1.48
C SER A 190 -13.32 -5.60 -0.74
N ALA A 191 -13.90 -6.68 -1.28
CA ALA A 191 -14.98 -7.38 -0.60
C ALA A 191 -14.53 -7.97 0.74
N ASP A 192 -13.39 -8.65 0.75
CA ASP A 192 -12.91 -9.41 1.90
C ASP A 192 -11.85 -8.71 2.73
N SER A 193 -11.06 -7.82 2.13
CA SER A 193 -9.89 -7.24 2.76
C SER A 193 -10.03 -5.74 3.00
N ALA A 194 -9.57 -5.26 4.15
CA ALA A 194 -9.21 -3.87 4.33
C ALA A 194 -7.70 -3.69 4.09
N PHE A 195 -7.26 -2.47 3.74
CA PHE A 195 -5.85 -2.17 3.47
C PHE A 195 -5.37 -1.04 4.37
N TYR A 196 -4.42 -1.34 5.26
CA TYR A 196 -3.74 -0.35 6.10
C TYR A 196 -2.62 0.32 5.29
N LEU A 197 -2.90 1.49 4.72
CA LEU A 197 -2.01 2.12 3.75
C LEU A 197 -1.00 3.08 4.37
N PHE A 198 -1.45 3.96 5.25
CA PHE A 198 -0.60 5.02 5.79
C PHE A 198 -0.91 5.28 7.26
N ASN A 199 0.14 5.58 8.03
CA ASN A 199 0.03 6.08 9.39
C ASN A 199 1.11 7.14 9.65
N PHE A 200 0.69 8.30 10.15
CA PHE A 200 1.58 9.40 10.48
C PHE A 200 1.31 9.92 11.89
N ARG A 201 2.38 10.18 12.63
CA ARG A 201 2.34 10.78 13.97
C ARG A 201 3.00 12.15 13.96
N SER A 202 2.46 13.06 14.77
CA SER A 202 3.07 14.36 15.04
C SER A 202 4.18 14.22 16.07
N THR A 203 5.31 14.83 15.84
CA THR A 203 6.37 15.02 16.86
C THR A 203 6.10 16.21 17.77
N LYS A 204 5.16 17.09 17.39
CA LYS A 204 4.79 18.30 18.18
C LYS A 204 3.61 18.07 19.11
N VAL A 205 2.72 17.15 18.76
CA VAL A 205 1.60 16.69 19.57
C VAL A 205 1.82 15.19 19.78
N ASP A 206 2.88 14.87 20.54
CA ASP A 206 3.25 13.48 20.78
C ASP A 206 2.43 12.90 21.94
N VAL A 207 1.60 11.92 21.61
CA VAL A 207 0.79 11.17 22.58
C VAL A 207 1.14 9.69 22.44
N PRO A 208 1.71 9.07 23.49
CA PRO A 208 2.00 7.65 23.48
C PRO A 208 0.75 6.81 23.21
N GLY A 209 0.85 5.84 22.31
CA GLY A 209 -0.28 4.98 21.92
C GLY A 209 -1.20 5.57 20.83
N ALA A 210 -0.92 6.75 20.28
CA ALA A 210 -1.76 7.35 19.24
C ALA A 210 -1.95 6.44 18.01
N SER A 211 -0.88 5.78 17.55
CA SER A 211 -0.98 4.81 16.46
C SER A 211 -1.73 3.54 16.85
N ASP A 212 -1.63 3.11 18.12
CA ASP A 212 -2.37 1.96 18.63
C ASP A 212 -3.87 2.25 18.68
N LEU A 213 -4.24 3.44 19.15
CA LEU A 213 -5.64 3.87 19.20
C LEU A 213 -6.24 3.95 17.78
N LEU A 214 -5.53 4.58 16.82
CA LEU A 214 -5.97 4.64 15.44
C LEU A 214 -6.07 3.25 14.79
N PHE A 215 -5.13 2.37 15.10
CA PHE A 215 -5.15 1.00 14.58
C PHE A 215 -6.36 0.21 15.11
N ARG A 216 -6.68 0.32 16.40
CA ARG A 216 -7.90 -0.28 16.96
C ARG A 216 -9.15 0.24 16.26
N GLU A 217 -9.27 1.57 16.07
CA GLU A 217 -10.43 2.15 15.41
C GLU A 217 -10.53 1.70 13.94
N MET A 218 -9.39 1.50 13.26
CA MET A 218 -9.36 0.90 11.94
C MET A 218 -9.84 -0.55 11.96
N VAL A 219 -9.42 -1.36 12.93
CA VAL A 219 -9.88 -2.74 13.11
C VAL A 219 -11.39 -2.77 13.33
N ASN A 220 -11.90 -1.94 14.24
CA ASN A 220 -13.33 -1.82 14.50
C ASN A 220 -14.11 -1.45 13.23
N LEU A 221 -13.59 -0.50 12.45
CA LEU A 221 -14.19 -0.09 11.19
C LEU A 221 -14.19 -1.23 10.15
N ALA A 222 -13.08 -1.95 10.01
CA ALA A 222 -12.98 -3.08 9.08
C ALA A 222 -13.98 -4.20 9.45
N GLN A 223 -14.09 -4.52 10.74
CA GLN A 223 -15.07 -5.51 11.24
C GLN A 223 -16.52 -5.06 11.00
N ALA A 224 -16.82 -3.79 11.25
CA ALA A 224 -18.16 -3.23 11.01
C ALA A 224 -18.55 -3.23 9.52
N GLU A 225 -17.57 -3.14 8.62
CA GLU A 225 -17.75 -3.24 7.16
C GLU A 225 -17.69 -4.71 6.66
N GLY A 226 -17.66 -5.69 7.58
CA GLY A 226 -17.72 -7.12 7.27
C GLY A 226 -16.45 -7.68 6.62
N LYS A 227 -15.27 -7.06 6.87
CA LYS A 227 -14.01 -7.57 6.32
C LYS A 227 -13.53 -8.80 7.08
N ASN A 228 -12.98 -9.76 6.34
CA ASN A 228 -12.42 -11.01 6.88
C ASN A 228 -10.97 -10.83 7.36
N ASN A 229 -10.28 -9.85 6.82
CA ASN A 229 -8.87 -9.56 7.18
C ASN A 229 -8.47 -8.11 6.87
N ILE A 230 -7.31 -7.73 7.38
CA ILE A 230 -6.65 -6.46 7.04
C ILE A 230 -5.26 -6.79 6.48
N ASN A 231 -5.01 -6.42 5.22
CA ASN A 231 -3.66 -6.38 4.69
C ASN A 231 -2.93 -5.16 5.30
N LEU A 232 -1.89 -5.44 6.06
CA LEU A 232 -1.11 -4.43 6.79
C LEU A 232 0.05 -3.85 5.95
N GLY A 233 0.17 -4.24 4.68
CA GLY A 233 1.28 -3.86 3.81
C GLY A 233 2.59 -4.58 4.14
N LEU A 234 3.70 -4.10 3.57
CA LEU A 234 5.03 -4.70 3.68
C LEU A 234 5.68 -4.52 5.06
N GLY A 235 6.58 -5.44 5.41
CA GLY A 235 7.35 -5.42 6.65
C GLY A 235 8.29 -4.22 6.80
N ILE A 236 8.88 -3.77 5.71
CA ILE A 236 9.75 -2.60 5.53
C ILE A 236 10.96 -2.57 6.49
N ASN A 237 10.74 -2.54 7.79
CA ASN A 237 11.79 -2.53 8.82
C ASN A 237 11.32 -3.18 10.12
N SER A 238 12.26 -3.44 11.04
CA SER A 238 11.99 -4.13 12.31
C SER A 238 10.95 -3.43 13.20
N GLY A 239 10.90 -2.09 13.18
CA GLY A 239 9.93 -1.33 13.97
C GLY A 239 8.50 -1.51 13.45
N ILE A 240 8.32 -1.46 12.13
CA ILE A 240 7.02 -1.68 11.48
C ILE A 240 6.58 -3.14 11.65
N ARG A 241 7.48 -4.12 11.42
CA ARG A 241 7.18 -5.54 11.67
C ARG A 241 6.72 -5.78 13.09
N ARG A 242 7.47 -5.30 14.09
CA ARG A 242 7.11 -5.43 15.51
C ARG A 242 5.76 -4.77 15.84
N PHE A 243 5.44 -3.63 15.19
CA PHE A 243 4.13 -3.01 15.37
C PHE A 243 3.00 -3.89 14.84
N LYS A 244 3.17 -4.53 13.67
CA LYS A 244 2.16 -5.42 13.09
C LYS A 244 1.99 -6.69 13.92
N GLU A 245 3.11 -7.32 14.29
CA GLU A 245 3.14 -8.56 15.08
C GLU A 245 2.52 -8.41 16.47
N LYS A 246 2.74 -7.27 17.15
CA LYS A 246 2.11 -7.04 18.47
C LYS A 246 0.58 -6.98 18.40
N TRP A 247 0.01 -6.67 17.24
CA TRP A 247 -1.41 -6.66 16.97
C TRP A 247 -1.93 -8.03 16.45
N GLY A 248 -1.06 -9.03 16.31
CA GLY A 248 -1.39 -10.35 15.79
C GLY A 248 -1.24 -10.49 14.28
N GLY A 249 -0.69 -9.47 13.61
CA GLY A 249 -0.38 -9.55 12.18
C GLY A 249 0.77 -10.51 11.91
N ALA A 250 0.63 -11.34 10.88
CA ALA A 250 1.63 -12.32 10.46
C ALA A 250 2.00 -12.13 8.98
N PRO A 251 3.24 -12.50 8.57
CA PRO A 251 3.57 -12.59 7.15
C PRO A 251 2.66 -13.61 6.48
N PHE A 252 2.12 -13.27 5.29
CA PHE A 252 1.21 -14.18 4.59
C PHE A 252 1.50 -14.32 3.10
N LEU A 253 2.21 -13.35 2.50
CA LEU A 253 2.51 -13.33 1.08
C LEU A 253 3.92 -12.83 0.84
N PRO A 254 4.80 -13.59 0.16
CA PRO A 254 6.10 -13.09 -0.25
C PRO A 254 5.98 -11.89 -1.17
N TYR A 255 6.99 -11.03 -1.16
CA TYR A 255 7.08 -9.85 -2.02
C TYR A 255 8.49 -9.71 -2.57
N VAL A 256 8.58 -9.61 -3.88
CA VAL A 256 9.78 -9.19 -4.58
C VAL A 256 9.40 -8.10 -5.59
N SER A 257 10.34 -7.22 -5.90
CA SER A 257 10.16 -6.27 -6.99
C SER A 257 11.41 -6.14 -7.82
N ALA A 258 11.22 -5.95 -9.12
CA ALA A 258 12.29 -5.87 -10.08
C ALA A 258 12.01 -4.79 -11.13
N MET A 259 13.08 -4.27 -11.74
CA MET A 259 13.01 -3.36 -12.87
C MET A 259 13.69 -4.00 -14.08
N VAL A 260 12.97 -4.07 -15.20
CA VAL A 260 13.45 -4.64 -16.46
C VAL A 260 13.49 -3.53 -17.52
N HIS A 261 14.62 -3.33 -18.17
CA HIS A 261 14.77 -2.46 -19.32
C HIS A 261 14.67 -3.27 -20.60
N ARG A 262 13.75 -2.93 -21.48
CA ARG A 262 13.44 -3.66 -22.73
C ARG A 262 13.85 -2.90 -24.01
N GLY A 263 14.36 -1.70 -23.90
CA GLY A 263 14.84 -0.91 -25.04
C GLY A 263 16.27 -1.28 -25.45
N PRO A 264 16.72 -0.88 -26.66
CA PRO A 264 18.12 -0.98 -27.00
C PRO A 264 18.97 -0.29 -25.91
N VAL A 265 20.04 -0.96 -25.52
CA VAL A 265 20.97 -0.41 -24.52
C VAL A 265 21.46 0.94 -25.06
N ASP A 266 21.11 2.02 -24.37
CA ASP A 266 21.62 3.36 -24.72
C ASP A 266 23.12 3.38 -24.38
N ILE A 267 23.93 3.11 -25.42
CA ILE A 267 25.41 3.10 -25.35
C ILE A 267 25.92 4.42 -24.77
N GLY A 268 25.22 5.54 -24.98
CA GLY A 268 25.55 6.84 -24.37
C GLY A 268 25.39 6.88 -22.86
N ARG A 269 24.50 6.07 -22.28
CA ARG A 269 24.40 5.90 -20.81
C ARG A 269 25.48 4.98 -20.24
N LEU A 270 25.91 3.98 -20.99
CA LEU A 270 27.07 3.14 -20.63
C LEU A 270 28.37 3.96 -20.60
N ALA A 271 28.59 4.80 -21.60
CA ALA A 271 29.78 5.66 -21.66
C ALA A 271 29.87 6.71 -20.53
N LYS A 272 28.77 7.06 -19.90
CA LYS A 272 28.75 7.95 -18.72
C LYS A 272 29.03 7.24 -17.40
N LYS A 273 29.05 5.91 -17.39
CA LYS A 273 29.34 5.08 -16.19
C LYS A 273 30.75 4.46 -16.24
N LEU A 274 31.46 4.58 -17.36
CA LEU A 274 32.89 4.25 -17.52
C LEU A 274 33.76 5.49 -17.32
#